data_a3401a873a9ef49e1f78f7a4a829c094
#
_entry.id   a3401a873a9ef49e1f78f7a4a829c094
#
_cell.length_a   1.000
_cell.length_b   1.000
_cell.length_c   1.000
_cell.angle_alpha   90.00
_cell.angle_beta   90.00
_cell.angle_gamma   90.00
#
_symmetry.space_group_name_H-M   'P 1'
#
loop_
_entity.id
_entity.type
_entity.pdbx_description
1 polymer ?
#
loop_
_entity_poly.entity_id
_entity_poly.type
_entity_poly.pdbx_seq_one_letter_code
_entity_poly.pdbx_strand_id
1 'polypeptide(L)'
;MRLSLRFIIPLMLALAAIAYSVVPLVDQLTLRWFVRDLDIRAELVANSLQEPLQEQLLGGKPAKVQAYLGRLIQDERLFGLGFCTQAGALIATRGFPAALRCDGLERFGNAEARLLQSDQGPLHVAVRAIEHEGSVLGRLVLVHDMSFIQRRSEET
;
A
#
# COMPACT_ATOMS: atom_id res chain seq x y z
N MET A 1 24.05 2.07 51.50
CA MET A 1 22.95 2.46 50.59
C MET A 1 23.25 3.64 49.65
N ARG A 2 24.21 4.53 49.93
CA ARG A 2 24.49 5.70 49.02
C ARG A 2 25.39 5.36 47.81
N LEU A 3 26.14 4.27 47.87
CA LEU A 3 27.07 3.87 46.78
C LEU A 3 26.33 3.25 45.60
N SER A 4 25.26 2.48 45.84
CA SER A 4 24.46 1.82 44.80
C SER A 4 23.65 2.81 43.94
N LEU A 5 23.20 3.90 44.56
CA LEU A 5 22.41 4.91 43.83
C LEU A 5 23.26 5.65 42.79
N ARG A 6 24.55 5.85 43.04
CA ARG A 6 25.48 6.49 42.09
C ARG A 6 25.70 5.69 40.79
N PHE A 7 25.54 4.38 40.85
CA PHE A 7 25.66 3.52 39.68
C PHE A 7 24.33 3.21 39.02
N ILE A 8 23.24 3.17 39.80
CA ILE A 8 21.89 2.89 39.29
C ILE A 8 21.38 4.04 38.41
N ILE A 9 21.57 5.30 38.84
CA ILE A 9 21.10 6.45 38.10
C ILE A 9 21.72 6.54 36.68
N PRO A 10 23.06 6.50 36.50
CA PRO A 10 23.63 6.54 35.15
C PRO A 10 23.28 5.31 34.32
N LEU A 11 23.12 4.14 34.92
CA LEU A 11 22.67 2.94 34.23
C LEU A 11 21.22 3.11 33.69
N MET A 12 20.33 3.60 34.53
CA MET A 12 18.94 3.86 34.13
C MET A 12 18.83 4.93 33.02
N LEU A 13 19.65 5.98 33.11
CA LEU A 13 19.73 7.00 32.07
C LEU A 13 20.28 6.43 30.74
N ALA A 14 21.29 5.58 30.80
CA ALA A 14 21.83 4.92 29.62
C ALA A 14 20.80 3.98 28.96
N LEU A 15 20.08 3.18 29.77
CA LEU A 15 19.01 2.31 29.28
C LEU A 15 17.84 3.12 28.67
N ALA A 16 17.45 4.21 29.31
CA ALA A 16 16.40 5.10 28.78
C ALA A 16 16.83 5.74 27.46
N ALA A 17 18.06 6.19 27.34
CA ALA A 17 18.62 6.76 26.10
C ALA A 17 18.66 5.73 24.96
N ILE A 18 19.08 4.50 25.26
CA ILE A 18 19.08 3.39 24.29
C ILE A 18 17.65 3.07 23.86
N ALA A 19 16.71 2.91 24.78
CA ALA A 19 15.32 2.64 24.48
C ALA A 19 14.70 3.75 23.59
N TYR A 20 14.94 5.01 23.95
CA TYR A 20 14.47 6.14 23.17
C TYR A 20 15.02 6.17 21.74
N SER A 21 16.25 5.71 21.55
CA SER A 21 16.89 5.68 20.21
C SER A 21 16.48 4.46 19.39
N VAL A 22 16.23 3.32 20.02
CA VAL A 22 15.96 2.04 19.35
C VAL A 22 14.49 1.96 18.87
N VAL A 23 13.54 2.45 19.66
CA VAL A 23 12.12 2.38 19.33
C VAL A 23 11.81 2.99 17.96
N PRO A 24 12.17 4.25 17.65
CA PRO A 24 11.86 4.84 16.34
C PRO A 24 12.59 4.14 15.18
N LEU A 25 13.75 3.55 15.44
CA LEU A 25 14.50 2.80 14.43
C LEU A 25 13.78 1.50 14.07
N VAL A 26 13.27 0.78 15.07
CA VAL A 26 12.50 -0.46 14.87
C VAL A 26 11.20 -0.15 14.11
N ASP A 27 10.49 0.90 14.47
CA ASP A 27 9.24 1.30 13.79
C ASP A 27 9.48 1.62 12.31
N GLN A 28 10.53 2.38 12.00
CA GLN A 28 10.89 2.70 10.61
C GLN A 28 11.28 1.45 9.80
N LEU A 29 12.04 0.54 10.39
CA LEU A 29 12.43 -0.71 9.74
C LEU A 29 11.22 -1.59 9.49
N THR A 30 10.33 -1.74 10.48
CA THR A 30 9.12 -2.53 10.38
C THR A 30 8.21 -1.98 9.27
N LEU A 31 7.99 -0.67 9.22
CA LEU A 31 7.18 -0.04 8.18
C LEU A 31 7.76 -0.29 6.78
N ARG A 32 9.08 -0.13 6.61
CA ARG A 32 9.75 -0.40 5.32
C ARG A 32 9.60 -1.86 4.87
N TRP A 33 9.70 -2.80 5.80
CA TRP A 33 9.49 -4.22 5.52
C TRP A 33 8.06 -4.50 5.07
N PHE A 34 7.07 -3.93 5.76
CA PHE A 34 5.67 -4.08 5.41
C PHE A 34 5.34 -3.50 4.03
N VAL A 35 5.80 -2.28 3.76
CA VAL A 35 5.59 -1.66 2.43
C VAL A 35 6.19 -2.52 1.33
N ARG A 36 7.37 -3.07 1.55
CA ARG A 36 8.03 -3.95 0.58
C ARG A 36 7.28 -5.28 0.39
N ASP A 37 6.77 -5.89 1.45
CA ASP A 37 5.96 -7.11 1.36
C ASP A 37 4.67 -6.88 0.57
N LEU A 38 3.98 -5.78 0.85
CA LEU A 38 2.77 -5.38 0.11
C LEU A 38 3.06 -5.09 -1.37
N ASP A 39 4.21 -4.53 -1.66
CA ASP A 39 4.66 -4.30 -3.04
C ASP A 39 4.84 -5.61 -3.82
N ILE A 40 5.51 -6.59 -3.22
CA ILE A 40 5.72 -7.91 -3.82
C ILE A 40 4.37 -8.59 -4.05
N ARG A 41 3.46 -8.52 -3.09
CA ARG A 41 2.10 -9.05 -3.24
C ARG A 41 1.33 -8.35 -4.34
N ALA A 42 1.38 -7.02 -4.40
CA ALA A 42 0.74 -6.24 -5.45
C ALA A 42 1.28 -6.60 -6.84
N GLU A 43 2.59 -6.86 -6.95
CA GLU A 43 3.20 -7.30 -8.20
C GLU A 43 2.72 -8.70 -8.61
N LEU A 44 2.68 -9.65 -7.67
CA LEU A 44 2.16 -11.01 -7.94
C LEU A 44 0.69 -10.97 -8.37
N VAL A 45 -0.14 -10.20 -7.68
CA VAL A 45 -1.54 -10.02 -8.04
C VAL A 45 -1.66 -9.38 -9.43
N ALA A 46 -0.94 -8.29 -9.69
CA ALA A 46 -0.97 -7.63 -11.00
C ALA A 46 -0.54 -8.56 -12.15
N ASN A 47 0.50 -9.36 -11.94
CA ASN A 47 0.96 -10.32 -12.93
C ASN A 47 -0.06 -11.43 -13.19
N SER A 48 -0.72 -11.93 -12.15
CA SER A 48 -1.78 -12.94 -12.29
C SER A 48 -3.03 -12.41 -13.00
N LEU A 49 -3.26 -11.10 -12.89
CA LEU A 49 -4.41 -10.43 -13.50
C LEU A 49 -4.16 -9.93 -14.92
N GLN A 50 -2.92 -9.95 -15.38
CA GLN A 50 -2.56 -9.35 -16.65
C GLN A 50 -3.36 -9.94 -17.83
N GLU A 51 -3.35 -11.26 -18.00
CA GLU A 51 -4.09 -11.92 -19.08
C GLU A 51 -5.62 -11.76 -18.95
N PRO A 52 -6.24 -12.10 -17.78
CA PRO A 52 -7.70 -11.99 -17.66
C PRO A 52 -8.20 -10.55 -17.79
N LEU A 53 -7.42 -9.57 -17.33
CA LEU A 53 -7.79 -8.16 -17.43
C LEU A 53 -7.68 -7.65 -18.87
N GLN A 54 -6.68 -8.10 -19.63
CA GLN A 54 -6.56 -7.81 -21.05
C GLN A 54 -7.80 -8.25 -21.83
N GLU A 55 -8.29 -9.48 -21.61
CA GLU A 55 -9.50 -9.97 -22.27
C GLU A 55 -10.72 -9.08 -21.97
N GLN A 56 -10.88 -8.64 -20.72
CA GLN A 56 -11.99 -7.78 -20.33
C GLN A 56 -11.87 -6.36 -20.92
N LEU A 57 -10.64 -5.84 -21.01
CA LEU A 57 -10.36 -4.52 -21.59
C LEU A 57 -10.58 -4.51 -23.11
N LEU A 58 -10.12 -5.53 -23.82
CA LEU A 58 -10.31 -5.68 -25.27
C LEU A 58 -11.79 -5.90 -25.62
N GLY A 59 -12.57 -6.46 -24.71
CA GLY A 59 -14.02 -6.57 -24.85
C GLY A 59 -14.78 -5.24 -24.78
N GLY A 60 -14.13 -4.13 -24.44
CA GLY A 60 -14.62 -2.75 -24.59
C GLY A 60 -15.80 -2.35 -23.70
N LYS A 61 -16.12 -3.09 -22.64
CA LYS A 61 -17.26 -2.78 -21.75
C LYS A 61 -16.76 -2.43 -20.34
N PRO A 62 -16.70 -1.13 -19.96
CA PRO A 62 -16.23 -0.69 -18.63
C PRO A 62 -16.96 -1.36 -17.46
N ALA A 63 -18.26 -1.62 -17.60
CA ALA A 63 -19.07 -2.28 -16.57
C ALA A 63 -18.60 -3.71 -16.29
N LYS A 64 -18.12 -4.46 -17.30
CA LYS A 64 -17.56 -5.79 -17.11
C LYS A 64 -16.24 -5.75 -16.40
N VAL A 65 -15.37 -4.79 -16.74
CA VAL A 65 -14.11 -4.55 -16.04
C VAL A 65 -14.37 -4.22 -14.58
N GLN A 66 -15.31 -3.32 -14.29
CA GLN A 66 -15.67 -2.96 -12.92
C GLN A 66 -16.20 -4.16 -12.13
N ALA A 67 -17.06 -4.98 -12.70
CA ALA A 67 -17.59 -6.19 -12.07
C ALA A 67 -16.49 -7.23 -11.81
N TYR A 68 -15.54 -7.35 -12.73
CA TYR A 68 -14.36 -8.22 -12.57
C TYR A 68 -13.47 -7.74 -11.42
N LEU A 69 -13.10 -6.46 -11.39
CA LEU A 69 -12.32 -5.87 -10.29
C LEU A 69 -13.03 -6.02 -8.94
N GLY A 70 -14.37 -5.88 -8.91
CA GLY A 70 -15.17 -6.04 -7.69
C GLY A 70 -15.13 -7.45 -7.10
N ARG A 71 -15.01 -8.49 -7.93
CA ARG A 71 -14.82 -9.87 -7.47
C ARG A 71 -13.43 -10.07 -6.89
N LEU A 72 -12.41 -9.54 -7.54
CA LEU A 72 -11.03 -9.65 -7.10
C LEU A 72 -10.76 -9.05 -5.72
N ILE A 73 -11.43 -7.96 -5.37
CA ILE A 73 -11.31 -7.37 -4.02
C ILE A 73 -11.67 -8.38 -2.93
N GLN A 74 -12.71 -9.17 -3.15
CA GLN A 74 -13.17 -10.15 -2.17
C GLN A 74 -12.18 -11.31 -2.03
N ASP A 75 -11.61 -11.76 -3.15
CA ASP A 75 -10.70 -12.89 -3.18
C ASP A 75 -9.32 -12.53 -2.59
N GLU A 76 -8.80 -11.35 -2.89
CA GLU A 76 -7.44 -10.92 -2.52
C GLU A 76 -7.39 -10.04 -1.26
N ARG A 77 -8.51 -9.78 -0.61
CA ARG A 77 -8.62 -8.92 0.58
C ARG A 77 -8.01 -7.53 0.38
N LEU A 78 -8.18 -6.98 -0.80
CA LEU A 78 -7.74 -5.64 -1.13
C LEU A 78 -8.74 -4.61 -0.61
N PHE A 79 -8.26 -3.44 -0.22
CA PHE A 79 -9.12 -2.31 0.15
C PHE A 79 -9.84 -1.74 -1.07
N GLY A 80 -9.15 -1.64 -2.20
CA GLY A 80 -9.70 -1.15 -3.45
C GLY A 80 -8.86 -1.51 -4.66
N LEU A 81 -9.51 -1.62 -5.80
CA LEU A 81 -8.89 -1.77 -7.11
C LEU A 81 -9.42 -0.72 -8.05
N GLY A 82 -8.53 -0.12 -8.82
CA GLY A 82 -8.84 0.82 -9.88
C GLY A 82 -8.03 0.53 -11.12
N PHE A 83 -8.60 0.83 -12.27
CA PHE A 83 -7.90 0.78 -13.55
C PHE A 83 -8.01 2.13 -14.25
N CYS A 84 -6.88 2.71 -14.58
CA CYS A 84 -6.79 3.93 -15.35
C CYS A 84 -6.50 3.60 -16.81
N THR A 85 -7.44 3.94 -17.68
CA THR A 85 -7.26 3.79 -19.13
C THR A 85 -6.22 4.78 -19.65
N GLN A 86 -5.71 4.56 -20.86
CA GLN A 86 -4.81 5.52 -21.53
C GLN A 86 -5.47 6.89 -21.75
N ALA A 87 -6.81 6.92 -21.91
CA ALA A 87 -7.57 8.17 -22.05
C ALA A 87 -7.75 8.92 -20.71
N GLY A 88 -7.23 8.38 -19.59
CA GLY A 88 -7.37 9.00 -18.28
C GLY A 88 -8.68 8.69 -17.56
N ALA A 89 -9.50 7.77 -18.05
CA ALA A 89 -10.74 7.36 -17.40
C ALA A 89 -10.42 6.35 -16.27
N LEU A 90 -11.05 6.54 -15.12
CA LEU A 90 -10.93 5.65 -13.96
C LEU A 90 -12.10 4.68 -13.92
N ILE A 91 -11.80 3.39 -13.91
CA ILE A 91 -12.75 2.31 -13.62
C ILE A 91 -12.36 1.75 -12.25
N ALA A 92 -13.18 1.98 -11.23
CA ALA A 92 -12.84 1.64 -9.86
C ALA A 92 -13.94 0.84 -9.17
N THR A 93 -13.53 0.10 -8.16
CA THR A 93 -14.43 -0.65 -7.27
C THR A 93 -15.08 0.28 -6.25
N ARG A 94 -16.15 -0.19 -5.60
CA ARG A 94 -16.80 0.53 -4.52
C ARG A 94 -15.81 0.73 -3.37
N GLY A 95 -15.77 1.94 -2.80
CA GLY A 95 -14.87 2.28 -1.70
C GLY A 95 -13.45 2.63 -2.14
N PHE A 96 -13.18 2.70 -3.45
CA PHE A 96 -11.89 3.19 -3.94
C PHE A 96 -11.64 4.63 -3.47
N PRO A 97 -10.45 4.97 -2.95
CA PRO A 97 -10.18 6.27 -2.37
C PRO A 97 -10.37 7.40 -3.39
N ALA A 98 -11.23 8.38 -3.06
CA ALA A 98 -11.53 9.53 -3.92
C ALA A 98 -10.31 10.43 -4.19
N ALA A 99 -9.31 10.37 -3.32
CA ALA A 99 -8.05 11.09 -3.49
C ALA A 99 -7.15 10.51 -4.59
N LEU A 100 -7.40 9.26 -5.02
CA LEU A 100 -6.67 8.61 -6.09
C LEU A 100 -7.33 8.89 -7.44
N ARG A 101 -6.62 9.64 -8.26
CA ARG A 101 -7.03 9.99 -9.62
C ARG A 101 -5.98 9.48 -10.60
N CYS A 102 -6.38 9.28 -11.86
CA CYS A 102 -5.48 8.81 -12.90
C CYS A 102 -4.35 9.80 -13.20
N ASP A 103 -4.62 11.09 -13.08
CA ASP A 103 -3.60 12.14 -13.12
C ASP A 103 -2.79 12.12 -11.81
N GLY A 104 -1.48 11.97 -11.90
CA GLY A 104 -0.58 11.98 -10.73
C GLY A 104 -0.28 10.61 -10.12
N LEU A 105 -0.66 9.52 -10.77
CA LEU A 105 -0.27 8.17 -10.33
C LEU A 105 1.26 7.93 -10.39
N GLU A 106 2.00 8.73 -11.14
CA GLU A 106 3.45 8.63 -11.28
C GLU A 106 4.18 8.82 -9.94
N ARG A 107 3.63 9.64 -9.06
CA ARG A 107 4.17 9.83 -7.70
C ARG A 107 4.24 8.54 -6.88
N PHE A 108 3.31 7.60 -7.11
CA PHE A 108 3.28 6.31 -6.41
C PHE A 108 4.28 5.28 -6.94
N GLY A 109 5.05 5.63 -7.97
CA GLY A 109 6.18 4.83 -8.45
C GLY A 109 7.36 4.82 -7.47
N ASN A 110 7.49 5.85 -6.61
CA ASN A 110 8.54 5.96 -5.62
C ASN A 110 8.13 5.29 -4.31
N ALA A 111 9.07 4.59 -3.67
CA ALA A 111 8.82 3.82 -2.44
C ALA A 111 8.25 4.66 -1.29
N GLU A 112 8.66 5.93 -1.18
CA GLU A 112 8.23 6.84 -0.12
C GLU A 112 6.80 7.39 -0.33
N ALA A 113 6.35 7.46 -1.59
CA ALA A 113 5.04 8.01 -1.95
C ALA A 113 3.92 6.97 -1.98
N ARG A 114 4.21 5.70 -1.68
CA ARG A 114 3.23 4.60 -1.73
C ARG A 114 2.24 4.59 -0.57
N LEU A 115 2.43 5.44 0.41
CA LEU A 115 1.52 5.60 1.54
C LEU A 115 0.59 6.78 1.32
N LEU A 116 -0.71 6.51 1.34
CA LEU A 116 -1.77 7.51 1.29
C LEU A 116 -2.46 7.57 2.65
N GLN A 117 -2.53 8.75 3.26
CA GLN A 117 -3.33 8.95 4.45
C GLN A 117 -4.80 9.09 4.07
N SER A 118 -5.65 8.28 4.70
CA SER A 118 -7.10 8.27 4.55
C SER A 118 -7.77 8.48 5.91
N ASP A 119 -9.02 8.89 5.91
CA ASP A 119 -9.84 9.01 7.14
C ASP A 119 -9.99 7.68 7.89
N GLN A 120 -9.79 6.57 7.21
CA GLN A 120 -9.85 5.20 7.78
C GLN A 120 -8.47 4.66 8.19
N GLY A 121 -7.42 5.44 8.05
CA GLY A 121 -6.03 5.06 8.34
C GLY A 121 -5.13 5.08 7.11
N PRO A 122 -3.86 4.69 7.26
CA PRO A 122 -2.91 4.65 6.18
C PRO A 122 -3.25 3.54 5.18
N LEU A 123 -3.15 3.86 3.90
CA LEU A 123 -3.35 2.95 2.78
C LEU A 123 -2.04 2.80 2.00
N HIS A 124 -1.72 1.58 1.59
CA HIS A 124 -0.63 1.34 0.66
C HIS A 124 -1.17 1.32 -0.77
N VAL A 125 -0.56 2.10 -1.64
CA VAL A 125 -0.95 2.23 -3.05
C VAL A 125 0.16 1.68 -3.95
N ALA A 126 -0.15 0.69 -4.75
CA ALA A 126 0.73 0.15 -5.78
C ALA A 126 0.14 0.41 -7.17
N VAL A 127 0.95 0.88 -8.10
CA VAL A 127 0.55 1.14 -9.48
C VAL A 127 1.36 0.24 -10.41
N ARG A 128 0.67 -0.49 -11.28
CA ARG A 128 1.29 -1.40 -12.25
C ARG A 128 0.72 -1.17 -13.65
N ALA A 129 1.59 -1.13 -14.64
CA ALA A 129 1.18 -1.08 -16.03
C ALA A 129 0.60 -2.44 -16.47
N ILE A 130 -0.48 -2.40 -17.25
CA ILE A 130 -1.02 -3.55 -17.95
C ILE A 130 -0.66 -3.38 -19.42
N GLU A 131 0.09 -4.34 -19.92
CA GLU A 131 0.64 -4.30 -21.29
C GLU A 131 0.02 -5.40 -22.16
N HIS A 132 -0.17 -5.12 -23.43
CA HIS A 132 -0.58 -6.08 -24.43
C HIS A 132 0.23 -5.85 -25.72
N GLU A 133 0.91 -6.89 -26.21
CA GLU A 133 1.73 -6.82 -27.44
C GLU A 133 2.70 -5.62 -27.46
N GLY A 134 3.34 -5.32 -26.33
CA GLY A 134 4.30 -4.22 -26.19
C GLY A 134 3.67 -2.83 -26.03
N SER A 135 2.35 -2.74 -25.99
CA SER A 135 1.60 -1.49 -25.77
C SER A 135 0.97 -1.46 -24.38
N VAL A 136 1.10 -0.35 -23.67
CA VAL A 136 0.44 -0.16 -22.38
C VAL A 136 -1.05 0.09 -22.59
N LEU A 137 -1.92 -0.79 -22.08
CA LEU A 137 -3.38 -0.61 -22.13
C LEU A 137 -3.87 0.38 -21.07
N GLY A 138 -3.16 0.50 -19.97
CA GLY A 138 -3.48 1.37 -18.86
C GLY A 138 -2.71 0.99 -17.61
N ARG A 139 -3.13 1.54 -16.46
CA ARG A 139 -2.47 1.33 -15.17
C ARG A 139 -3.46 0.75 -14.16
N LEU A 140 -3.10 -0.39 -13.59
CA LEU A 140 -3.81 -1.00 -12.48
C LEU A 140 -3.36 -0.37 -11.18
N VAL A 141 -4.29 0.04 -10.33
CA VAL A 141 -4.04 0.63 -9.01
C VAL A 141 -4.57 -0.31 -7.96
N LEU A 142 -3.66 -0.84 -7.13
CA LEU A 142 -3.97 -1.73 -6.03
C LEU A 142 -3.84 -0.95 -4.72
N VAL A 143 -4.87 -1.03 -3.88
CA VAL A 143 -4.90 -0.35 -2.58
C VAL A 143 -5.05 -1.38 -1.48
N HIS A 144 -4.10 -1.40 -0.54
CA HIS A 144 -4.12 -2.26 0.63
C HIS A 144 -4.37 -1.43 1.90
N ASP A 145 -5.17 -1.96 2.81
CA ASP A 145 -5.40 -1.36 4.12
C ASP A 145 -4.19 -1.63 5.05
N MET A 146 -3.66 -0.58 5.64
CA MET A 146 -2.58 -0.64 6.62
C MET A 146 -3.03 -0.19 8.03
N SER A 147 -4.31 -0.01 8.26
CA SER A 147 -4.85 0.48 9.55
C SER A 147 -4.51 -0.42 10.74
N PHE A 148 -4.26 -1.71 10.50
CA PHE A 148 -3.82 -2.66 11.53
C PHE A 148 -2.44 -2.32 12.12
N ILE A 149 -1.57 -1.68 11.35
CA ILE A 149 -0.24 -1.24 11.82
C ILE A 149 -0.41 -0.11 12.83
N GLN A 150 -1.31 0.84 12.55
CA GLN A 150 -1.54 1.99 13.42
C GLN A 150 -2.19 1.57 14.74
N ARG A 151 -3.17 0.67 14.72
CA ARG A 151 -3.80 0.13 15.93
C ARG A 151 -2.82 -0.56 16.87
N ARG A 152 -1.83 -1.25 16.33
CA ARG A 152 -0.80 -1.93 17.13
C ARG A 152 0.20 -0.95 17.77
N SER A 153 0.43 0.21 17.15
CA SER A 153 1.29 1.27 17.68
C SER A 153 0.63 2.08 18.80
N GLU A 154 -0.71 2.14 18.83
CA GLU A 154 -1.48 2.86 19.85
C GLU A 154 -1.69 2.01 21.13
N GLU A 155 -1.53 0.69 21.05
CA GLU A 155 -1.69 -0.24 22.19
C GLU A 155 -0.37 -0.48 22.98
N THR A 156 0.75 0.16 22.60
CA THR A 156 2.06 0.03 23.26
C THR A 156 2.45 1.30 23.99
#